data_7eba42074928b3617f98bd90b1fd6e12
#
_entry.id   7eba42074928b3617f98bd90b1fd6e12
#
_cell.length_a   1.000
_cell.length_b   1.000
_cell.length_c   1.000
_cell.angle_alpha   90.00
_cell.angle_beta   90.00
_cell.angle_gamma   90.00
#
_symmetry.space_group_name_H-M   'P 1'
#
loop_
_entity.id
_entity.type
_entity.pdbx_description
1 polymer ?
#
loop_
_entity_poly.entity_id
_entity_poly.type
_entity_poly.pdbx_seq_one_letter_code
_entity_poly.pdbx_strand_id
1 'polypeptide(L)'
;KHGLRGRLSFEATQRMSDENGQLGLSENARFIRGCRDGDDRLGGLMCFHTTFTCSADFIRRAFELGESLGVLTHMHCSEGTYEPEHTLTEYGMRPMAYYDQLGVASSSMLASQCVQVDDAEIALMAERGVRMTHMPLSNCEVGGGIAPVPELLAAGVTVGLGSDGYIDDFFEVMRGAFLIHKANHQDPRVMPADVVWRLATEGGAKAIGLDRVGRLEPGWRADLVLIDGDLPTPLSQHNLYEQLVLYRNQTDVDWVMVDGEVRLENGALKGADMEGLTAAVHEQARRLWSAAE
;
A
#
# COMPACT_ATOMS: atom_id res chain seq x y z
N LYS A 1 18.37 4.77 -7.05
CA LYS A 1 19.37 5.87 -7.05
C LYS A 1 19.32 6.68 -5.76
N HIS A 2 18.12 6.92 -5.19
CA HIS A 2 17.95 7.76 -4.01
C HIS A 2 18.02 7.01 -2.69
N GLY A 3 18.22 5.69 -2.70
CA GLY A 3 18.47 4.88 -1.50
C GLY A 3 17.25 4.64 -0.62
N LEU A 4 16.05 4.71 -1.18
CA LEU A 4 14.83 4.35 -0.45
C LEU A 4 14.68 2.83 -0.38
N ARG A 5 13.96 2.36 0.65
CA ARG A 5 13.52 0.96 0.76
C ARG A 5 12.13 0.81 0.16
N GLY A 6 11.91 -0.25 -0.61
CA GLY A 6 10.60 -0.49 -1.21
C GLY A 6 10.47 -1.83 -1.91
N ARG A 7 9.22 -2.17 -2.21
CA ARG A 7 8.83 -3.27 -3.07
C ARG A 7 8.07 -2.70 -4.26
N LEU A 8 8.52 -2.97 -5.45
CA LEU A 8 7.99 -2.39 -6.69
C LEU A 8 7.37 -3.48 -7.56
N SER A 9 6.34 -3.12 -8.29
CA SER A 9 5.71 -3.99 -9.28
C SER A 9 5.23 -3.19 -10.47
N PHE A 10 5.09 -3.89 -11.61
CA PHE A 10 4.38 -3.42 -12.78
C PHE A 10 3.01 -4.11 -12.81
N GLU A 11 1.94 -3.35 -12.95
CA GLU A 11 0.60 -3.91 -13.03
C GLU A 11 0.38 -4.64 -14.36
N ALA A 12 0.33 -5.97 -14.30
CA ALA A 12 0.05 -6.80 -15.47
C ALA A 12 -1.47 -6.97 -15.66
N THR A 13 -1.95 -6.84 -16.91
CA THR A 13 -3.37 -6.93 -17.22
C THR A 13 -3.58 -7.45 -18.65
N GLN A 14 -4.66 -8.21 -18.85
CA GLN A 14 -5.09 -8.66 -20.17
C GLN A 14 -6.04 -7.68 -20.86
N ARG A 15 -6.24 -6.49 -20.30
CA ARG A 15 -7.18 -5.46 -20.82
C ARG A 15 -6.93 -5.12 -22.29
N MET A 16 -5.66 -5.07 -22.71
CA MET A 16 -5.30 -4.77 -24.10
C MET A 16 -5.16 -6.02 -24.94
N SER A 17 -4.47 -7.05 -24.44
CA SER A 17 -4.31 -8.36 -25.05
C SER A 17 -3.66 -9.35 -24.07
N ASP A 18 -3.76 -10.65 -24.37
CA ASP A 18 -3.08 -11.70 -23.62
C ASP A 18 -1.56 -11.57 -23.65
N GLU A 19 -1.00 -11.20 -24.81
CA GLU A 19 0.44 -10.97 -24.97
C GLU A 19 0.93 -9.83 -24.08
N ASN A 20 0.16 -8.74 -24.01
CA ASN A 20 0.50 -7.62 -23.13
C ASN A 20 0.49 -8.02 -21.67
N GLY A 21 -0.50 -8.82 -21.26
CA GLY A 21 -0.54 -9.41 -19.92
C GLY A 21 0.71 -10.25 -19.61
N GLN A 22 1.07 -11.17 -20.51
CA GLN A 22 2.24 -12.04 -20.35
C GLN A 22 3.56 -11.24 -20.31
N LEU A 23 3.69 -10.18 -21.10
CA LEU A 23 4.82 -9.26 -21.04
C LEU A 23 4.91 -8.58 -19.66
N GLY A 24 3.78 -8.15 -19.08
CA GLY A 24 3.72 -7.57 -17.75
C GLY A 24 4.20 -8.53 -16.65
N LEU A 25 3.72 -9.79 -16.65
CA LEU A 25 4.21 -10.82 -15.72
C LEU A 25 5.70 -11.10 -15.89
N SER A 26 6.16 -11.16 -17.15
CA SER A 26 7.57 -11.40 -17.48
C SER A 26 8.45 -10.25 -16.99
N GLU A 27 7.99 -9.00 -17.12
CA GLU A 27 8.73 -7.81 -16.63
C GLU A 27 8.81 -7.80 -15.11
N ASN A 28 7.73 -8.13 -14.38
CA ASN A 28 7.77 -8.31 -12.95
C ASN A 28 8.82 -9.37 -12.55
N ALA A 29 8.78 -10.54 -13.19
CA ALA A 29 9.72 -11.62 -12.90
C ALA A 29 11.17 -11.23 -13.21
N ARG A 30 11.42 -10.48 -14.30
CA ARG A 30 12.73 -9.93 -14.64
C ARG A 30 13.23 -8.97 -13.56
N PHE A 31 12.37 -8.04 -13.15
CA PHE A 31 12.70 -7.05 -12.12
C PHE A 31 12.98 -7.70 -10.77
N ILE A 32 12.11 -8.63 -10.32
CA ILE A 32 12.29 -9.38 -9.07
C ILE A 32 13.64 -10.09 -9.03
N ARG A 33 14.02 -10.78 -10.13
CA ARG A 33 15.33 -11.45 -10.23
C ARG A 33 16.48 -10.47 -10.18
N GLY A 34 16.37 -9.33 -10.87
CA GLY A 34 17.39 -8.28 -10.87
C GLY A 34 17.60 -7.61 -9.49
N CYS A 35 16.59 -7.62 -8.61
CA CYS A 35 16.73 -7.11 -7.25
C CYS A 35 17.55 -8.04 -6.33
N ARG A 36 17.66 -9.34 -6.65
CA ARG A 36 18.36 -10.32 -5.79
C ARG A 36 19.87 -10.11 -5.75
N ASP A 37 20.43 -9.55 -6.81
CA ASP A 37 21.86 -9.28 -6.95
C ASP A 37 22.26 -7.90 -6.39
N GLY A 38 21.27 -7.12 -5.94
CA GLY A 38 21.42 -5.78 -5.38
C GLY A 38 21.44 -5.74 -3.85
N ASP A 39 21.35 -4.54 -3.31
CA ASP A 39 21.07 -4.37 -1.89
C ASP A 39 19.59 -4.75 -1.60
N ASP A 40 19.30 -5.25 -0.41
CA ASP A 40 17.97 -5.73 -0.02
C ASP A 40 16.96 -4.60 0.25
N ARG A 41 17.34 -3.35 0.05
CA ARG A 41 16.43 -2.18 0.13
C ARG A 41 15.35 -2.25 -0.94
N LEU A 42 15.71 -2.65 -2.16
CA LEU A 42 14.76 -2.82 -3.25
C LEU A 42 14.42 -4.28 -3.48
N GLY A 43 13.14 -4.55 -3.65
CA GLY A 43 12.63 -5.85 -4.07
C GLY A 43 11.45 -5.66 -5.00
N GLY A 44 10.97 -6.76 -5.58
CA GLY A 44 9.78 -6.75 -6.42
C GLY A 44 8.63 -7.51 -5.78
N LEU A 45 7.42 -7.19 -6.24
CA LEU A 45 6.21 -7.98 -6.05
C LEU A 45 5.76 -8.51 -7.42
N MET A 46 5.08 -9.65 -7.44
CA MET A 46 4.25 -9.99 -8.58
C MET A 46 2.99 -9.12 -8.49
N CYS A 47 2.42 -8.71 -9.63
CA CYS A 47 1.22 -7.89 -9.65
C CYS A 47 0.37 -8.20 -10.88
N PHE A 48 -0.94 -8.19 -10.68
CA PHE A 48 -1.95 -8.12 -11.72
C PHE A 48 -3.07 -7.16 -11.31
N HIS A 49 -3.93 -6.76 -12.24
CA HIS A 49 -4.93 -5.73 -11.96
C HIS A 49 -6.10 -6.26 -11.11
N THR A 50 -7.11 -6.90 -11.71
CA THR A 50 -8.34 -7.35 -11.03
C THR A 50 -8.95 -8.59 -11.70
N THR A 51 -10.02 -9.13 -11.11
CA THR A 51 -10.79 -10.28 -11.64
C THR A 51 -11.49 -9.99 -12.96
N PHE A 52 -11.88 -8.75 -13.25
CA PHE A 52 -12.60 -8.39 -14.48
C PHE A 52 -11.70 -7.99 -15.65
N THR A 53 -10.38 -7.95 -15.43
CA THR A 53 -9.39 -7.67 -16.48
C THR A 53 -8.38 -8.79 -16.67
N CYS A 54 -8.47 -9.82 -15.85
CA CYS A 54 -7.54 -10.96 -15.85
C CYS A 54 -8.31 -12.27 -15.76
N SER A 55 -8.02 -13.19 -16.67
CA SER A 55 -8.62 -14.53 -16.65
C SER A 55 -8.14 -15.37 -15.45
N ALA A 56 -8.90 -16.40 -15.10
CA ALA A 56 -8.56 -17.36 -14.05
C ALA A 56 -7.13 -17.93 -14.20
N ASP A 57 -6.78 -18.32 -15.42
CA ASP A 57 -5.46 -18.91 -15.71
C ASP A 57 -4.33 -17.87 -15.59
N PHE A 58 -4.62 -16.64 -15.97
CA PHE A 58 -3.67 -15.53 -15.78
C PHE A 58 -3.42 -15.24 -14.31
N ILE A 59 -4.49 -15.19 -13.50
CA ILE A 59 -4.41 -15.00 -12.06
C ILE A 59 -3.58 -16.12 -11.41
N ARG A 60 -3.90 -17.41 -11.71
CA ARG A 60 -3.11 -18.55 -11.20
C ARG A 60 -1.64 -18.41 -11.59
N ARG A 61 -1.39 -18.08 -12.87
CA ARG A 61 -0.03 -17.90 -13.37
C ARG A 61 0.75 -16.81 -12.62
N ALA A 62 0.09 -15.69 -12.29
CA ALA A 62 0.71 -14.62 -11.48
C ALA A 62 1.12 -15.13 -10.10
N PHE A 63 0.24 -15.89 -9.42
CA PHE A 63 0.55 -16.47 -8.11
C PHE A 63 1.65 -17.53 -8.19
N GLU A 64 1.61 -18.45 -9.15
CA GLU A 64 2.67 -19.45 -9.38
C GLU A 64 4.05 -18.79 -9.58
N LEU A 65 4.11 -17.71 -10.36
CA LEU A 65 5.33 -16.95 -10.57
C LEU A 65 5.79 -16.26 -9.29
N GLY A 66 4.86 -15.61 -8.56
CA GLY A 66 5.15 -15.00 -7.27
C GLY A 66 5.73 -16.00 -6.27
N GLU A 67 5.09 -17.15 -6.12
CA GLU A 67 5.52 -18.23 -5.25
C GLU A 67 6.90 -18.79 -5.66
N SER A 68 7.10 -19.08 -6.94
CA SER A 68 8.39 -19.55 -7.47
C SER A 68 9.54 -18.56 -7.24
N LEU A 69 9.21 -17.28 -7.16
CA LEU A 69 10.14 -16.19 -6.89
C LEU A 69 10.19 -15.79 -5.40
N GLY A 70 9.40 -16.41 -4.53
CA GLY A 70 9.37 -16.13 -3.10
C GLY A 70 8.93 -14.71 -2.77
N VAL A 71 7.99 -14.14 -3.53
CA VAL A 71 7.45 -12.79 -3.34
C VAL A 71 5.94 -12.81 -3.22
N LEU A 72 5.37 -11.74 -2.63
CA LEU A 72 3.92 -11.56 -2.60
C LEU A 72 3.37 -11.25 -3.99
N THR A 73 2.09 -11.58 -4.19
CA THR A 73 1.31 -11.18 -5.36
C THR A 73 0.30 -10.11 -4.95
N HIS A 74 0.38 -8.97 -5.61
CA HIS A 74 -0.41 -7.77 -5.33
C HIS A 74 -1.49 -7.58 -6.39
N MET A 75 -2.68 -7.11 -5.98
CA MET A 75 -3.79 -6.78 -6.88
C MET A 75 -4.73 -5.77 -6.22
N HIS A 76 -5.56 -5.11 -7.02
CA HIS A 76 -6.76 -4.43 -6.53
C HIS A 76 -7.83 -5.49 -6.21
N CYS A 77 -8.56 -5.28 -5.14
CA CYS A 77 -9.65 -6.18 -4.72
C CYS A 77 -10.81 -5.37 -4.15
N SER A 78 -11.96 -5.50 -4.77
CA SER A 78 -13.23 -4.94 -4.26
C SER A 78 -13.14 -3.44 -3.92
N GLU A 79 -12.47 -2.65 -4.78
CA GLU A 79 -12.33 -1.20 -4.57
C GLU A 79 -13.66 -0.48 -4.69
N GLY A 80 -14.43 -0.78 -5.73
CA GLY A 80 -15.78 -0.28 -5.96
C GLY A 80 -16.77 -1.42 -6.15
N THR A 81 -18.03 -1.10 -6.42
CA THR A 81 -19.11 -2.09 -6.56
C THR A 81 -18.98 -2.94 -7.82
N TYR A 82 -18.26 -2.46 -8.84
CA TYR A 82 -18.18 -3.14 -10.13
C TYR A 82 -17.55 -4.54 -10.04
N GLU A 83 -16.45 -4.71 -9.31
CA GLU A 83 -15.79 -6.02 -9.22
C GLU A 83 -16.65 -7.07 -8.51
N PRO A 84 -17.26 -6.80 -7.32
CA PRO A 84 -18.22 -7.73 -6.72
C PRO A 84 -19.42 -8.06 -7.61
N GLU A 85 -20.00 -7.08 -8.30
CA GLU A 85 -21.12 -7.29 -9.23
C GLU A 85 -20.71 -8.17 -10.42
N HIS A 86 -19.53 -7.90 -10.98
CA HIS A 86 -18.96 -8.70 -12.08
C HIS A 86 -18.73 -10.15 -11.65
N THR A 87 -18.06 -10.38 -10.53
CA THR A 87 -17.74 -11.75 -10.10
C THR A 87 -18.98 -12.53 -9.67
N LEU A 88 -19.98 -11.87 -9.07
CA LEU A 88 -21.28 -12.50 -8.80
C LEU A 88 -21.99 -12.89 -10.09
N THR A 89 -21.96 -12.07 -11.13
CA THR A 89 -22.62 -12.33 -12.41
C THR A 89 -21.92 -13.44 -13.20
N GLU A 90 -20.60 -13.37 -13.31
CA GLU A 90 -19.82 -14.26 -14.16
C GLU A 90 -19.49 -15.60 -13.47
N TYR A 91 -19.25 -15.59 -12.16
CA TYR A 91 -18.75 -16.75 -11.41
C TYR A 91 -19.68 -17.20 -10.28
N GLY A 92 -20.75 -16.48 -9.99
CA GLY A 92 -21.72 -16.81 -8.94
C GLY A 92 -21.20 -16.60 -7.52
N MET A 93 -20.10 -15.88 -7.34
CA MET A 93 -19.47 -15.64 -6.03
C MET A 93 -18.75 -14.29 -5.97
N ARG A 94 -18.48 -13.83 -4.77
CA ARG A 94 -17.79 -12.58 -4.51
C ARG A 94 -16.27 -12.71 -4.74
N PRO A 95 -15.53 -11.59 -4.93
CA PRO A 95 -14.13 -11.61 -5.34
C PRO A 95 -13.22 -12.49 -4.47
N MET A 96 -13.26 -12.35 -3.15
CA MET A 96 -12.39 -13.13 -2.26
C MET A 96 -12.71 -14.64 -2.31
N ALA A 97 -14.00 -14.99 -2.39
CA ALA A 97 -14.43 -16.39 -2.56
C ALA A 97 -13.96 -16.94 -3.92
N TYR A 98 -13.96 -16.12 -4.96
CA TYR A 98 -13.42 -16.51 -6.28
C TYR A 98 -11.91 -16.75 -6.21
N TYR A 99 -11.13 -15.88 -5.56
CA TYR A 99 -9.70 -16.12 -5.35
C TYR A 99 -9.44 -17.40 -4.54
N ASP A 100 -10.28 -17.70 -3.53
CA ASP A 100 -10.17 -18.95 -2.77
C ASP A 100 -10.48 -20.18 -3.63
N GLN A 101 -11.53 -20.11 -4.46
CA GLN A 101 -11.85 -21.18 -5.42
C GLN A 101 -10.73 -21.41 -6.45
N LEU A 102 -10.03 -20.35 -6.86
CA LEU A 102 -8.85 -20.46 -7.72
C LEU A 102 -7.65 -21.10 -7.01
N GLY A 103 -7.70 -21.25 -5.68
CA GLY A 103 -6.62 -21.76 -4.85
C GLY A 103 -5.49 -20.76 -4.60
N VAL A 104 -5.76 -19.45 -4.76
CA VAL A 104 -4.73 -18.40 -4.66
C VAL A 104 -4.88 -17.52 -3.41
N ALA A 105 -6.03 -17.55 -2.71
CA ALA A 105 -6.19 -16.85 -1.45
C ALA A 105 -5.27 -17.44 -0.38
N SER A 106 -4.25 -16.70 0.02
CA SER A 106 -3.21 -17.18 0.95
C SER A 106 -2.42 -16.03 1.55
N SER A 107 -1.50 -16.34 2.45
CA SER A 107 -0.58 -15.36 3.04
C SER A 107 0.40 -14.72 2.06
N SER A 108 0.46 -15.21 0.80
CA SER A 108 1.22 -14.59 -0.28
C SER A 108 0.41 -13.53 -1.04
N MET A 109 -0.90 -13.40 -0.77
CA MET A 109 -1.78 -12.39 -1.36
C MET A 109 -1.68 -11.06 -0.62
N LEU A 110 -1.49 -9.96 -1.36
CA LEU A 110 -1.59 -8.60 -0.89
C LEU A 110 -2.73 -7.90 -1.65
N ALA A 111 -3.91 -7.86 -1.04
CA ALA A 111 -5.09 -7.23 -1.60
C ALA A 111 -5.12 -5.73 -1.27
N SER A 112 -5.21 -4.87 -2.28
CA SER A 112 -5.37 -3.42 -2.08
C SER A 112 -6.83 -3.04 -2.06
N GLN A 113 -7.15 -1.95 -1.36
CA GLN A 113 -8.47 -1.32 -1.28
C GLN A 113 -9.45 -2.06 -0.35
N CYS A 114 -9.97 -3.22 -0.76
CA CYS A 114 -10.92 -4.05 -0.01
C CYS A 114 -12.11 -3.25 0.58
N VAL A 115 -12.64 -2.28 -0.20
CA VAL A 115 -13.71 -1.37 0.25
C VAL A 115 -15.04 -2.10 0.36
N GLN A 116 -15.35 -2.94 -0.63
CA GLN A 116 -16.63 -3.60 -0.79
C GLN A 116 -16.64 -5.05 -0.29
N VAL A 117 -15.69 -5.46 0.58
CA VAL A 117 -15.68 -6.80 1.18
C VAL A 117 -16.78 -6.93 2.23
N ASP A 118 -17.41 -8.10 2.29
CA ASP A 118 -18.43 -8.42 3.32
C ASP A 118 -17.84 -9.27 4.47
N ASP A 119 -18.65 -9.55 5.49
CA ASP A 119 -18.23 -10.31 6.67
C ASP A 119 -17.70 -11.71 6.34
N ALA A 120 -18.25 -12.36 5.31
CA ALA A 120 -17.78 -13.68 4.89
C ALA A 120 -16.40 -13.60 4.21
N GLU A 121 -16.18 -12.56 3.40
CA GLU A 121 -14.88 -12.29 2.80
C GLU A 121 -13.83 -11.90 3.85
N ILE A 122 -14.21 -11.08 4.85
CA ILE A 122 -13.34 -10.74 5.99
C ILE A 122 -12.90 -12.00 6.75
N ALA A 123 -13.82 -12.88 7.07
CA ALA A 123 -13.54 -14.14 7.74
C ALA A 123 -12.59 -15.03 6.90
N LEU A 124 -12.82 -15.10 5.60
CA LEU A 124 -11.98 -15.85 4.66
C LEU A 124 -10.58 -15.24 4.54
N MET A 125 -10.47 -13.92 4.45
CA MET A 125 -9.17 -13.23 4.46
C MET A 125 -8.35 -13.55 5.71
N ALA A 126 -8.99 -13.54 6.88
CA ALA A 126 -8.35 -13.89 8.14
C ALA A 126 -7.92 -15.36 8.16
N GLU A 127 -8.78 -16.30 7.74
CA GLU A 127 -8.49 -17.73 7.69
C GLU A 127 -7.32 -18.06 6.76
N ARG A 128 -7.26 -17.45 5.59
CA ARG A 128 -6.22 -17.64 4.58
C ARG A 128 -4.96 -16.82 4.84
N GLY A 129 -4.98 -15.90 5.80
CA GLY A 129 -3.87 -15.02 6.12
C GLY A 129 -3.60 -13.96 5.03
N VAL A 130 -4.62 -13.60 4.25
CA VAL A 130 -4.54 -12.55 3.22
C VAL A 130 -4.13 -11.24 3.89
N ARG A 131 -3.23 -10.50 3.25
CA ARG A 131 -2.77 -9.18 3.68
C ARG A 131 -3.52 -8.11 2.91
N MET A 132 -3.69 -6.95 3.51
CA MET A 132 -4.44 -5.85 2.92
C MET A 132 -3.69 -4.52 3.07
N THR A 133 -3.87 -3.63 2.08
CA THR A 133 -3.50 -2.21 2.20
C THR A 133 -4.74 -1.33 2.13
N HIS A 134 -4.88 -0.46 3.13
CA HIS A 134 -5.97 0.51 3.23
C HIS A 134 -5.56 1.84 2.62
N MET A 135 -6.36 2.39 1.73
CA MET A 135 -6.11 3.63 1.00
C MET A 135 -7.25 4.63 1.24
N PRO A 136 -7.30 5.24 2.45
CA PRO A 136 -8.48 5.97 2.91
C PRO A 136 -8.85 7.15 2.02
N LEU A 137 -7.87 7.92 1.58
CA LEU A 137 -8.12 9.15 0.82
C LEU A 137 -8.40 8.87 -0.65
N SER A 138 -7.68 7.93 -1.27
CA SER A 138 -7.95 7.51 -2.64
C SER A 138 -9.35 6.90 -2.78
N ASN A 139 -9.74 6.01 -1.87
CA ASN A 139 -11.10 5.43 -1.90
C ASN A 139 -12.20 6.47 -1.71
N CYS A 140 -11.94 7.53 -0.94
CA CYS A 140 -12.85 8.67 -0.85
C CYS A 140 -12.90 9.48 -2.15
N GLU A 141 -11.75 9.74 -2.77
CA GLU A 141 -11.65 10.51 -4.01
C GLU A 141 -12.37 9.84 -5.18
N VAL A 142 -12.16 8.53 -5.37
CA VAL A 142 -12.83 7.78 -6.46
C VAL A 142 -14.28 7.42 -6.14
N GLY A 143 -14.77 7.76 -4.94
CA GLY A 143 -16.14 7.44 -4.52
C GLY A 143 -16.37 5.94 -4.27
N GLY A 144 -15.31 5.16 -4.03
CA GLY A 144 -15.37 3.72 -3.76
C GLY A 144 -16.04 3.39 -2.43
N GLY A 145 -15.91 4.27 -1.44
CA GLY A 145 -16.46 4.10 -0.10
C GLY A 145 -15.38 4.00 0.97
N ILE A 146 -15.72 3.36 2.09
CA ILE A 146 -14.83 3.21 3.25
C ILE A 146 -14.65 1.71 3.53
N ALA A 147 -13.42 1.21 3.39
CA ALA A 147 -13.11 -0.19 3.70
C ALA A 147 -13.40 -0.51 5.18
N PRO A 148 -13.91 -1.71 5.51
CA PRO A 148 -14.25 -2.11 6.89
C PRO A 148 -12.99 -2.47 7.69
N VAL A 149 -12.05 -1.51 7.82
CA VAL A 149 -10.75 -1.74 8.46
C VAL A 149 -10.86 -2.12 9.94
N PRO A 150 -11.75 -1.52 10.74
CA PRO A 150 -11.95 -1.95 12.12
C PRO A 150 -12.31 -3.45 12.22
N GLU A 151 -13.18 -3.94 11.35
CA GLU A 151 -13.65 -5.33 11.28
C GLU A 151 -12.52 -6.25 10.80
N LEU A 152 -11.77 -5.85 9.77
CA LEU A 152 -10.60 -6.58 9.28
C LEU A 152 -9.52 -6.75 10.37
N LEU A 153 -9.24 -5.68 11.11
CA LEU A 153 -8.30 -5.74 12.24
C LEU A 153 -8.81 -6.63 13.37
N ALA A 154 -10.11 -6.55 13.70
CA ALA A 154 -10.74 -7.40 14.72
C ALA A 154 -10.70 -8.87 14.34
N ALA A 155 -10.81 -9.19 13.05
CA ALA A 155 -10.66 -10.55 12.52
C ALA A 155 -9.21 -11.04 12.45
N GLY A 156 -8.20 -10.16 12.69
CA GLY A 156 -6.78 -10.50 12.67
C GLY A 156 -6.12 -10.41 11.30
N VAL A 157 -6.77 -9.78 10.32
CA VAL A 157 -6.17 -9.50 9.01
C VAL A 157 -4.97 -8.56 9.17
N THR A 158 -3.87 -8.84 8.50
CA THR A 158 -2.71 -7.94 8.45
C THR A 158 -3.04 -6.76 7.54
N VAL A 159 -3.11 -5.56 8.12
CA VAL A 159 -3.44 -4.32 7.41
C VAL A 159 -2.26 -3.36 7.44
N GLY A 160 -1.91 -2.80 6.29
CA GLY A 160 -1.03 -1.64 6.15
C GLY A 160 -1.79 -0.42 5.63
N LEU A 161 -1.18 0.75 5.68
CA LEU A 161 -1.74 1.99 5.16
C LEU A 161 -1.02 2.36 3.86
N GLY A 162 -1.76 2.91 2.89
CA GLY A 162 -1.24 3.34 1.58
C GLY A 162 -1.90 4.62 1.07
N SER A 163 -1.27 5.26 0.09
CA SER A 163 -1.71 6.53 -0.53
C SER A 163 -2.40 6.37 -1.89
N ASP A 164 -2.05 5.32 -2.63
CA ASP A 164 -2.53 5.07 -4.01
C ASP A 164 -2.18 6.19 -5.01
N GLY A 165 -1.12 6.92 -4.76
CA GLY A 165 -0.67 7.99 -5.65
C GLY A 165 -1.57 9.24 -5.73
N TYR A 166 -2.55 9.35 -4.84
CA TYR A 166 -3.45 10.51 -4.78
C TYR A 166 -2.89 11.62 -3.89
N ILE A 167 -2.61 11.32 -2.63
CA ILE A 167 -1.96 12.21 -1.68
C ILE A 167 -0.75 11.50 -1.10
N ASP A 168 0.46 12.02 -1.35
CA ASP A 168 1.72 11.42 -0.90
C ASP A 168 2.17 11.92 0.48
N ASP A 169 1.49 12.93 1.06
CA ASP A 169 1.69 13.29 2.47
C ASP A 169 1.09 12.22 3.38
N PHE A 170 1.95 11.37 3.93
CA PHE A 170 1.50 10.24 4.73
C PHE A 170 0.87 10.63 6.07
N PHE A 171 1.13 11.84 6.57
CA PHE A 171 0.40 12.40 7.71
C PHE A 171 -1.06 12.70 7.37
N GLU A 172 -1.33 13.17 6.14
CA GLU A 172 -2.71 13.34 5.67
C GLU A 172 -3.42 12.00 5.49
N VAL A 173 -2.73 10.99 4.95
CA VAL A 173 -3.26 9.63 4.83
C VAL A 173 -3.63 9.05 6.21
N MET A 174 -2.75 9.20 7.21
CA MET A 174 -3.03 8.81 8.59
C MET A 174 -4.21 9.57 9.18
N ARG A 175 -4.28 10.88 8.96
CA ARG A 175 -5.40 11.72 9.43
C ARG A 175 -6.71 11.32 8.76
N GLY A 176 -6.68 11.00 7.48
CA GLY A 176 -7.81 10.44 6.75
C GLY A 176 -8.31 9.14 7.39
N ALA A 177 -7.43 8.17 7.60
CA ALA A 177 -7.76 6.90 8.26
C ALA A 177 -8.32 7.11 9.68
N PHE A 178 -7.75 8.05 10.44
CA PHE A 178 -8.25 8.37 11.79
C PHE A 178 -9.67 8.94 11.79
N LEU A 179 -10.04 9.78 10.82
CA LEU A 179 -11.30 10.52 10.82
C LEU A 179 -12.45 9.77 10.16
N ILE A 180 -12.22 9.14 9.00
CA ILE A 180 -13.31 8.57 8.19
C ILE A 180 -14.02 7.43 8.91
N HIS A 181 -13.28 6.56 9.61
CA HIS A 181 -13.87 5.43 10.33
C HIS A 181 -14.72 5.89 11.52
N LYS A 182 -14.27 6.93 12.24
CA LYS A 182 -15.06 7.52 13.34
C LYS A 182 -16.38 8.10 12.83
N ALA A 183 -16.34 8.78 11.69
CA ALA A 183 -17.53 9.34 11.06
C ALA A 183 -18.47 8.24 10.56
N ASN A 184 -17.93 7.20 9.91
CA ASN A 184 -18.70 6.09 9.38
C ASN A 184 -19.40 5.28 10.49
N HIS A 185 -18.69 4.97 11.57
CA HIS A 185 -19.23 4.22 12.72
C HIS A 185 -20.01 5.09 13.72
N GLN A 186 -19.94 6.43 13.59
CA GLN A 186 -20.48 7.37 14.59
C GLN A 186 -19.94 7.09 16.01
N ASP A 187 -18.70 6.61 16.09
CA ASP A 187 -18.02 6.26 17.34
C ASP A 187 -16.59 6.84 17.36
N PRO A 188 -16.27 7.74 18.31
CA PRO A 188 -14.94 8.35 18.40
C PRO A 188 -13.84 7.37 18.85
N ARG A 189 -14.18 6.17 19.30
CA ARG A 189 -13.24 5.17 19.83
C ARG A 189 -12.63 4.30 18.75
N VAL A 190 -13.28 4.14 17.59
CA VAL A 190 -12.75 3.32 16.49
C VAL A 190 -11.51 3.98 15.89
N MET A 191 -10.57 3.20 15.41
CA MET A 191 -9.32 3.65 14.79
C MET A 191 -8.60 4.74 15.61
N PRO A 192 -8.21 4.48 16.87
CA PRO A 192 -7.45 5.43 17.67
C PRO A 192 -6.08 5.71 17.04
N ALA A 193 -5.46 6.83 17.39
CA ALA A 193 -4.26 7.34 16.73
C ALA A 193 -3.07 6.37 16.79
N ASP A 194 -2.92 5.62 17.88
CA ASP A 194 -1.87 4.61 18.03
C ASP A 194 -2.07 3.41 17.08
N VAL A 195 -3.32 3.02 16.79
CA VAL A 195 -3.63 2.00 15.78
C VAL A 195 -3.27 2.51 14.40
N VAL A 196 -3.69 3.73 14.05
CA VAL A 196 -3.38 4.34 12.74
C VAL A 196 -1.86 4.45 12.53
N TRP A 197 -1.13 4.90 13.56
CA TRP A 197 0.33 4.96 13.52
C TRP A 197 0.96 3.58 13.27
N ARG A 198 0.45 2.55 13.94
CA ARG A 198 0.91 1.17 13.70
C ARG A 198 0.63 0.68 12.28
N LEU A 199 -0.51 1.03 11.68
CA LEU A 199 -0.78 0.69 10.27
C LEU A 199 0.21 1.36 9.32
N ALA A 200 0.60 2.60 9.61
CA ALA A 200 1.56 3.36 8.81
C ALA A 200 3.01 2.86 8.95
N THR A 201 3.34 2.14 10.01
CA THR A 201 4.70 1.69 10.35
C THR A 201 4.84 0.17 10.28
N GLU A 202 4.71 -0.52 11.42
CA GLU A 202 4.90 -1.99 11.49
C GLU A 202 3.83 -2.76 10.68
N GLY A 203 2.61 -2.24 10.59
CA GLY A 203 1.53 -2.84 9.80
C GLY A 203 1.87 -2.81 8.31
N GLY A 204 2.31 -1.64 7.81
CA GLY A 204 2.77 -1.49 6.44
C GLY A 204 3.95 -2.41 6.12
N ALA A 205 4.95 -2.47 7.00
CA ALA A 205 6.09 -3.37 6.84
C ALA A 205 5.66 -4.84 6.74
N LYS A 206 4.78 -5.28 7.66
CA LYS A 206 4.23 -6.65 7.64
C LYS A 206 3.40 -6.91 6.37
N ALA A 207 2.55 -5.95 5.98
CA ALA A 207 1.70 -6.11 4.80
C ALA A 207 2.51 -6.40 3.53
N ILE A 208 3.62 -5.70 3.33
CA ILE A 208 4.50 -5.89 2.14
C ILE A 208 5.62 -6.92 2.37
N GLY A 209 5.59 -7.67 3.47
CA GLY A 209 6.53 -8.75 3.75
C GLY A 209 7.95 -8.27 4.06
N LEU A 210 8.12 -7.13 4.71
CA LEU A 210 9.41 -6.64 5.18
C LEU A 210 9.66 -7.06 6.63
N ASP A 211 10.83 -7.63 6.87
CA ASP A 211 11.27 -8.00 8.20
C ASP A 211 12.20 -6.95 8.81
N ARG A 212 12.13 -6.78 10.12
CA ARG A 212 12.99 -5.91 10.91
C ARG A 212 12.97 -4.43 10.48
N VAL A 213 11.82 -3.95 10.01
CA VAL A 213 11.51 -2.53 9.75
C VAL A 213 10.15 -2.17 10.36
N GLY A 214 9.86 -0.89 10.52
CA GLY A 214 8.62 -0.37 11.10
C GLY A 214 8.65 -0.19 12.62
N ARG A 215 9.76 -0.55 13.30
CA ARG A 215 9.98 -0.36 14.74
C ARG A 215 11.45 -0.03 15.01
N LEU A 216 11.70 0.68 16.10
CA LEU A 216 13.05 0.97 16.58
C LEU A 216 13.42 -0.07 17.64
N GLU A 217 14.15 -1.10 17.24
CA GLU A 217 14.61 -2.19 18.12
C GLU A 217 16.08 -2.57 17.82
N PRO A 218 16.86 -3.02 18.82
CA PRO A 218 18.20 -3.49 18.58
C PRO A 218 18.24 -4.65 17.56
N GLY A 219 19.12 -4.57 16.57
CA GLY A 219 19.23 -5.56 15.50
C GLY A 219 18.24 -5.40 14.34
N TRP A 220 17.37 -4.40 14.40
CA TRP A 220 16.50 -4.00 13.28
C TRP A 220 17.21 -3.05 12.32
N ARG A 221 16.61 -2.83 11.17
CA ARG A 221 17.12 -1.90 10.18
C ARG A 221 17.04 -0.47 10.72
N ALA A 222 18.07 0.31 10.44
CA ALA A 222 18.10 1.71 10.82
C ALA A 222 17.33 2.57 9.80
N ASP A 223 16.03 2.29 9.68
CA ASP A 223 15.06 3.08 8.93
C ASP A 223 14.29 3.93 9.95
N LEU A 224 14.52 5.23 9.96
CA LEU A 224 13.92 6.13 10.96
C LEU A 224 13.64 7.51 10.39
N VAL A 225 12.69 8.18 11.03
CA VAL A 225 12.29 9.55 10.73
C VAL A 225 12.40 10.37 12.01
N LEU A 226 13.02 11.54 11.95
CA LEU A 226 12.96 12.56 13.01
C LEU A 226 11.91 13.60 12.60
N ILE A 227 10.99 13.85 13.50
CA ILE A 227 9.88 14.78 13.31
C ILE A 227 10.05 15.90 14.33
N ASP A 228 9.88 17.15 13.91
CA ASP A 228 9.90 18.29 14.81
C ASP A 228 8.92 18.09 15.96
N GLY A 229 9.42 18.23 17.18
CA GLY A 229 8.67 18.07 18.42
C GLY A 229 8.16 19.38 19.02
N ASP A 230 8.35 20.51 18.35
CA ASP A 230 7.88 21.81 18.84
C ASP A 230 6.36 21.93 18.66
N LEU A 231 5.65 21.60 19.71
CA LEU A 231 4.20 21.59 19.79
C LEU A 231 3.71 22.51 20.89
N PRO A 232 2.56 23.17 20.72
CA PRO A 232 1.95 23.99 21.79
C PRO A 232 1.68 23.22 23.08
N THR A 233 1.43 21.91 22.96
CA THR A 233 1.24 21.01 24.10
C THR A 233 2.46 20.11 24.26
N PRO A 234 3.10 20.06 25.43
CA PRO A 234 4.22 19.17 25.68
C PRO A 234 3.89 17.71 25.37
N LEU A 235 4.81 17.01 24.68
CA LEU A 235 4.68 15.60 24.38
C LEU A 235 4.71 14.76 25.65
N SER A 236 3.84 13.76 25.70
CA SER A 236 3.79 12.74 26.75
C SER A 236 3.38 11.40 26.15
N GLN A 237 3.57 10.32 26.90
CA GLN A 237 3.09 8.99 26.49
C GLN A 237 1.56 8.93 26.28
N HIS A 238 0.81 9.90 26.80
CA HIS A 238 -0.66 9.92 26.74
C HIS A 238 -1.22 10.68 25.53
N ASN A 239 -0.39 11.46 24.83
CA ASN A 239 -0.83 12.28 23.71
C ASN A 239 0.06 12.17 22.46
N LEU A 240 1.11 11.34 22.52
CA LEU A 240 2.12 11.25 21.45
C LEU A 240 1.50 10.94 20.09
N TYR A 241 0.68 9.90 20.01
CA TYR A 241 0.13 9.46 18.74
C TYR A 241 -0.89 10.44 18.16
N GLU A 242 -1.72 11.05 19.01
CA GLU A 242 -2.65 12.11 18.60
C GLU A 242 -1.89 13.34 18.09
N GLN A 243 -0.81 13.73 18.76
CA GLN A 243 0.03 14.84 18.30
C GLN A 243 0.66 14.55 16.94
N LEU A 244 1.16 13.34 16.73
CA LEU A 244 1.75 12.93 15.45
C LEU A 244 0.70 12.86 14.33
N VAL A 245 -0.40 12.17 14.55
CA VAL A 245 -1.42 11.92 13.52
C VAL A 245 -2.20 13.18 13.15
N LEU A 246 -2.54 14.03 14.15
CA LEU A 246 -3.43 15.17 13.93
C LEU A 246 -2.72 16.48 13.62
N TYR A 247 -1.50 16.67 14.12
CA TYR A 247 -0.85 18.00 14.13
C TYR A 247 0.49 18.04 13.38
N ARG A 248 0.93 16.93 12.77
CA ARG A 248 2.16 16.92 11.96
C ARG A 248 1.85 16.79 10.47
N ASN A 249 2.79 17.26 9.65
CA ASN A 249 2.74 17.21 8.18
C ASN A 249 4.12 16.79 7.66
N GLN A 250 4.24 16.55 6.36
CA GLN A 250 5.51 16.23 5.72
C GLN A 250 6.59 17.30 5.93
N THR A 251 6.20 18.58 6.09
CA THR A 251 7.12 19.69 6.33
C THR A 251 7.74 19.70 7.72
N ASP A 252 7.18 18.92 8.66
CA ASP A 252 7.68 18.75 10.02
C ASP A 252 8.70 17.60 10.11
N VAL A 253 9.06 16.98 8.98
CA VAL A 253 10.08 15.93 8.91
C VAL A 253 11.45 16.55 8.68
N ASP A 254 12.29 16.52 9.71
CA ASP A 254 13.64 17.08 9.64
C ASP A 254 14.65 16.12 9.04
N TRP A 255 14.57 14.84 9.40
CA TRP A 255 15.53 13.83 8.99
C TRP A 255 14.83 12.53 8.59
N VAL A 256 15.36 11.91 7.51
CA VAL A 256 15.02 10.54 7.12
C VAL A 256 16.30 9.74 6.95
N MET A 257 16.36 8.61 7.59
CA MET A 257 17.45 7.65 7.47
C MET A 257 16.88 6.32 6.93
N VAL A 258 17.59 5.73 5.98
CA VAL A 258 17.27 4.40 5.44
C VAL A 258 18.52 3.55 5.50
N ASP A 259 18.44 2.44 6.22
CA ASP A 259 19.54 1.49 6.40
C ASP A 259 20.82 2.14 6.97
N GLY A 260 20.65 3.11 7.88
CA GLY A 260 21.73 3.86 8.50
C GLY A 260 22.29 5.00 7.66
N GLU A 261 21.79 5.21 6.44
CA GLU A 261 22.20 6.31 5.59
C GLU A 261 21.18 7.45 5.58
N VAL A 262 21.63 8.67 5.87
CA VAL A 262 20.78 9.86 5.86
C VAL A 262 20.37 10.22 4.44
N ARG A 263 19.07 10.29 4.19
CA ARG A 263 18.46 10.61 2.89
C ARG A 263 17.88 12.03 2.86
N LEU A 264 17.33 12.48 3.95
CA LEU A 264 16.87 13.85 4.13
C LEU A 264 17.52 14.41 5.40
N GLU A 265 17.96 15.65 5.36
CA GLU A 265 18.59 16.37 6.48
C GLU A 265 18.13 17.82 6.46
N ASN A 266 17.52 18.28 7.55
CA ASN A 266 16.95 19.62 7.69
C ASN A 266 16.01 19.98 6.51
N GLY A 267 15.13 19.05 6.13
CA GLY A 267 14.19 19.23 5.02
C GLY A 267 14.81 19.16 3.61
N ALA A 268 16.13 18.94 3.47
CA ALA A 268 16.81 18.87 2.18
C ALA A 268 17.19 17.42 1.81
N LEU A 269 16.79 16.96 0.61
CA LEU A 269 17.14 15.65 0.09
C LEU A 269 18.62 15.57 -0.25
N LYS A 270 19.30 14.54 0.26
CA LYS A 270 20.73 14.29 -0.05
C LYS A 270 20.88 13.73 -1.47
N GLY A 271 21.79 14.36 -2.24
CA GLY A 271 22.13 13.90 -3.59
C GLY A 271 21.01 14.04 -4.63
N ALA A 272 20.00 14.86 -4.37
CA ALA A 272 18.95 15.20 -5.32
C ALA A 272 19.12 16.64 -5.82
N ASP A 273 19.11 16.80 -7.14
CA ASP A 273 18.97 18.10 -7.79
C ASP A 273 17.47 18.43 -7.92
N MET A 274 16.90 19.03 -6.88
CA MET A 274 15.48 19.36 -6.84
C MET A 274 15.07 20.40 -7.87
N GLU A 275 15.98 21.34 -8.18
CA GLU A 275 15.70 22.38 -9.17
C GLU A 275 15.64 21.79 -10.59
N GLY A 276 16.61 20.94 -10.94
CA GLY A 276 16.61 20.20 -12.22
C GLY A 276 15.44 19.22 -12.33
N LEU A 277 15.07 18.52 -11.26
CA LEU A 277 13.91 17.63 -11.25
C LEU A 277 12.60 18.41 -11.48
N THR A 278 12.41 19.54 -10.79
CA THR A 278 11.23 20.39 -10.94
C THR A 278 11.12 20.94 -12.37
N ALA A 279 12.24 21.41 -12.94
CA ALA A 279 12.28 21.87 -14.32
C ALA A 279 11.90 20.76 -15.32
N ALA A 280 12.43 19.54 -15.11
CA ALA A 280 12.11 18.38 -15.96
C ALA A 280 10.63 17.98 -15.86
N VAL A 281 10.05 17.98 -14.66
CA VAL A 281 8.61 17.69 -14.45
C VAL A 281 7.75 18.73 -15.15
N HIS A 282 8.07 20.02 -14.99
CA HIS A 282 7.32 21.10 -15.67
C HIS A 282 7.40 20.98 -17.19
N GLU A 283 8.53 20.58 -17.75
CA GLU A 283 8.66 20.35 -19.19
C GLU A 283 7.79 19.20 -19.67
N GLN A 284 7.80 18.05 -18.97
CA GLN A 284 6.96 16.93 -19.33
C GLN A 284 5.46 17.23 -19.17
N ALA A 285 5.07 17.93 -18.11
CA ALA A 285 3.68 18.36 -17.91
C ALA A 285 3.19 19.27 -19.05
N ARG A 286 4.00 20.26 -19.46
CA ARG A 286 3.67 21.12 -20.61
C ARG A 286 3.47 20.32 -21.89
N ARG A 287 4.35 19.34 -22.16
CA ARG A 287 4.22 18.47 -23.34
C ARG A 287 2.95 17.63 -23.31
N LEU A 288 2.59 17.10 -22.14
CA LEU A 288 1.38 16.31 -21.96
C LEU A 288 0.13 17.16 -22.25
N TRP A 289 0.02 18.31 -21.60
CA TRP A 289 -1.15 19.17 -21.72
C TRP A 289 -1.28 19.80 -23.10
N SER A 290 -0.19 20.20 -23.77
CA SER A 290 -0.25 20.70 -25.14
C SER A 290 -0.61 19.63 -26.19
N ALA A 291 -0.49 18.34 -25.85
CA ALA A 291 -0.96 17.27 -26.72
C ALA A 291 -2.46 16.96 -26.54
N ALA A 292 -3.10 17.53 -25.51
CA ALA A 292 -4.51 17.36 -25.20
C ALA A 292 -5.37 18.52 -25.74
N GLU A 293 -4.75 19.63 -26.20
CA GLU A 293 -5.37 20.76 -26.92
C GLU A 293 -5.40 20.48 -28.43
#